data_b71fcc453fa02e8e0ef8c9497a43fb92
#
_entry.id   b71fcc453fa02e8e0ef8c9497a43fb92
#
_cell.length_a   1.000
_cell.length_b   1.000
_cell.length_c   1.000
_cell.angle_alpha   90.00
_cell.angle_beta   90.00
_cell.angle_gamma   90.00
#
_symmetry.space_group_name_H-M   'P 1'
#
loop_
_entity.id
_entity.type
_entity.pdbx_description
1 polymer ?
#
loop_
_entity_poly.entity_id
_entity_poly.type
_entity_poly.pdbx_seq_one_letter_code
_entity_poly.pdbx_strand_id
1 'polypeptide(L)'
;MSAFYGRTNQLNQLQQWISKKQYSLVAILGIGGIGKTTLAVKLANNLQGEFNYIIWRNLRHAPPLKQLLVELLQFLSHQQSFKLPEDINALISSLIKCLQEHRCLIILDDAEQLLNPGAIAGYYQANYEDYGQLLRRVAQEKHQSALLLISWEKFLQLELLEQKNNTTASLTLKGLPTEEAEKILVDNGLFGNTEEWETLITRYRGNPLALNLVATTIDKYFNGSVSKFLSLKEVFPNQ
;
A
#
# COMPACT_ATOMS: atom_id res chain seq x y z
N MET A 1 -9.97 -16.46 -2.05
CA MET A 1 -9.08 -15.43 -1.45
C MET A 1 -7.68 -15.98 -1.50
N SER A 2 -6.70 -15.24 -2.04
CA SER A 2 -5.30 -15.65 -1.93
C SER A 2 -4.90 -15.73 -0.45
N ALA A 3 -4.15 -16.76 -0.06
CA ALA A 3 -3.70 -16.93 1.30
C ALA A 3 -2.89 -15.71 1.77
N PHE A 4 -3.08 -15.32 3.03
CA PHE A 4 -2.38 -14.18 3.64
C PHE A 4 -1.27 -14.72 4.54
N TYR A 5 -0.02 -14.58 4.09
CA TYR A 5 1.14 -15.09 4.79
C TYR A 5 1.85 -13.99 5.58
N GLY A 6 2.12 -14.25 6.84
CA GLY A 6 2.84 -13.35 7.72
C GLY A 6 2.13 -12.00 7.93
N ARG A 7 2.90 -10.97 8.21
CA ARG A 7 2.41 -9.59 8.34
C ARG A 7 1.49 -9.32 9.54
N THR A 8 1.33 -10.25 10.46
CA THR A 8 0.48 -10.04 11.64
C THR A 8 0.91 -8.82 12.46
N ASN A 9 2.22 -8.64 12.66
CA ASN A 9 2.76 -7.50 13.40
C ASN A 9 2.49 -6.18 12.66
N GLN A 10 2.68 -6.15 11.34
CA GLN A 10 2.41 -4.99 10.50
C GLN A 10 0.92 -4.63 10.49
N LEU A 11 0.06 -5.63 10.38
CA LEU A 11 -1.39 -5.45 10.44
C LEU A 11 -1.82 -4.87 11.79
N ASN A 12 -1.33 -5.44 12.90
CA ASN A 12 -1.61 -4.95 14.25
C ASN A 12 -1.11 -3.52 14.46
N GLN A 13 0.07 -3.18 13.94
CA GLN A 13 0.63 -1.84 14.01
C GLN A 13 -0.24 -0.83 13.28
N LEU A 14 -0.67 -1.13 12.05
CA LEU A 14 -1.57 -0.27 11.27
C LEU A 14 -2.94 -0.10 11.96
N GLN A 15 -3.50 -1.18 12.50
CA GLN A 15 -4.74 -1.10 13.28
C GLN A 15 -4.57 -0.21 14.51
N GLN A 16 -3.46 -0.33 15.25
CA GLN A 16 -3.18 0.54 16.39
C GLN A 16 -3.08 2.02 15.99
N TRP A 17 -2.43 2.33 14.86
CA TRP A 17 -2.30 3.69 14.37
C TRP A 17 -3.66 4.30 14.01
N ILE A 18 -4.47 3.56 13.25
CA ILE A 18 -5.73 4.06 12.70
C ILE A 18 -6.85 4.05 13.74
N SER A 19 -7.01 2.95 14.49
CA SER A 19 -8.12 2.79 15.43
C SER A 19 -7.87 3.45 16.78
N LYS A 20 -6.69 3.18 17.38
CA LYS A 20 -6.42 3.60 18.76
C LYS A 20 -5.75 4.96 18.85
N LYS A 21 -4.73 5.21 18.01
CA LYS A 21 -3.98 6.47 18.01
C LYS A 21 -4.62 7.54 17.12
N GLN A 22 -5.62 7.16 16.31
CA GLN A 22 -6.37 8.03 15.41
C GLN A 22 -5.46 8.84 14.47
N TYR A 23 -4.47 8.17 13.89
CA TYR A 23 -3.62 8.80 12.89
C TYR A 23 -4.46 9.15 11.66
N SER A 24 -4.37 10.39 11.23
CA SER A 24 -5.13 10.93 10.09
C SER A 24 -4.48 10.62 8.73
N LEU A 25 -3.16 10.41 8.70
CA LEU A 25 -2.42 10.06 7.49
C LEU A 25 -1.46 8.90 7.77
N VAL A 26 -1.69 7.77 7.11
CA VAL A 26 -0.84 6.57 7.23
C VAL A 26 -0.38 6.15 5.84
N ALA A 27 0.87 5.71 5.70
CA ALA A 27 1.36 5.15 4.45
C ALA A 27 1.89 3.73 4.61
N ILE A 28 1.60 2.88 3.61
CA ILE A 28 2.24 1.58 3.42
C ILE A 28 3.19 1.70 2.24
N LEU A 29 4.49 1.53 2.51
CA LEU A 29 5.56 1.68 1.54
C LEU A 29 6.23 0.34 1.24
N GLY A 30 6.88 0.23 0.07
CA GLY A 30 7.69 -0.94 -0.28
C GLY A 30 7.62 -1.27 -1.76
N ILE A 31 8.56 -2.04 -2.24
CA ILE A 31 8.70 -2.40 -3.67
C ILE A 31 7.46 -3.12 -4.23
N GLY A 32 7.36 -3.17 -5.56
CA GLY A 32 6.30 -3.90 -6.25
C GLY A 32 6.24 -5.37 -5.83
N GLY A 33 5.03 -5.91 -5.69
CA GLY A 33 4.81 -7.32 -5.33
C GLY A 33 5.07 -7.69 -3.87
N ILE A 34 5.47 -6.73 -2.98
CA ILE A 34 5.80 -7.01 -1.57
C ILE A 34 4.57 -7.29 -0.68
N GLY A 35 3.35 -7.08 -1.21
CA GLY A 35 2.11 -7.34 -0.50
C GLY A 35 1.44 -6.12 0.13
N LYS A 36 1.74 -4.89 -0.30
CA LYS A 36 1.12 -3.65 0.22
C LYS A 36 -0.40 -3.64 0.10
N THR A 37 -0.89 -3.84 -1.12
CA THR A 37 -2.33 -3.87 -1.43
C THR A 37 -3.05 -4.98 -0.67
N THR A 38 -2.44 -6.18 -0.58
CA THR A 38 -3.00 -7.31 0.17
C THR A 38 -3.13 -7.00 1.67
N LEU A 39 -2.11 -6.35 2.25
CA LEU A 39 -2.13 -5.92 3.64
C LEU A 39 -3.21 -4.86 3.87
N ALA A 40 -3.35 -3.89 2.97
CA ALA A 40 -4.36 -2.84 3.05
C ALA A 40 -5.79 -3.40 2.93
N VAL A 41 -6.02 -4.39 2.05
CA VAL A 41 -7.31 -5.09 1.94
C VAL A 41 -7.64 -5.81 3.25
N LYS A 42 -6.67 -6.52 3.84
CA LYS A 42 -6.88 -7.20 5.12
C LYS A 42 -7.17 -6.20 6.25
N LEU A 43 -6.45 -5.09 6.28
CA LEU A 43 -6.67 -3.99 7.22
C LEU A 43 -8.08 -3.40 7.08
N ALA A 44 -8.49 -3.06 5.85
CA ALA A 44 -9.82 -2.52 5.56
C ALA A 44 -10.95 -3.46 6.02
N ASN A 45 -10.81 -4.76 5.75
CA ASN A 45 -11.77 -5.77 6.20
C ASN A 45 -11.86 -5.85 7.73
N ASN A 46 -10.72 -5.77 8.42
CA ASN A 46 -10.71 -5.79 9.89
C ASN A 46 -11.33 -4.54 10.52
N LEU A 47 -11.32 -3.42 9.80
CA LEU A 47 -11.80 -2.10 10.28
C LEU A 47 -13.23 -1.77 9.83
N GLN A 48 -13.91 -2.65 9.09
CA GLN A 48 -15.25 -2.38 8.53
C GLN A 48 -16.26 -1.88 9.57
N GLY A 49 -16.24 -2.41 10.80
CA GLY A 49 -17.15 -2.00 11.87
C GLY A 49 -16.82 -0.65 12.53
N GLU A 50 -15.68 -0.06 12.23
CA GLU A 50 -15.20 1.15 12.89
C GLU A 50 -15.40 2.44 12.07
N PHE A 51 -15.68 2.31 10.77
CA PHE A 51 -15.81 3.41 9.83
C PHE A 51 -17.20 3.46 9.21
N ASN A 52 -17.74 4.67 9.04
CA ASN A 52 -19.00 4.87 8.30
C ASN A 52 -18.81 4.54 6.82
N TYR A 53 -17.63 4.90 6.27
CA TYR A 53 -17.28 4.66 4.88
C TYR A 53 -15.84 4.18 4.75
N ILE A 54 -15.63 3.13 3.95
CA ILE A 54 -14.31 2.71 3.49
C ILE A 54 -14.29 2.89 1.97
N ILE A 55 -13.44 3.79 1.49
CA ILE A 55 -13.40 4.21 0.10
C ILE A 55 -12.04 3.86 -0.47
N TRP A 56 -12.00 3.05 -1.53
CA TRP A 56 -10.78 2.69 -2.25
C TRP A 56 -10.72 3.41 -3.58
N ARG A 57 -9.59 4.07 -3.87
CA ARG A 57 -9.29 4.66 -5.17
C ARG A 57 -7.90 4.24 -5.62
N ASN A 58 -7.81 3.79 -6.86
CA ASN A 58 -6.54 3.45 -7.48
C ASN A 58 -6.04 4.65 -8.29
N LEU A 59 -4.80 5.05 -8.05
CA LEU A 59 -4.18 6.21 -8.70
C LEU A 59 -3.28 5.82 -9.88
N ARG A 60 -3.37 4.57 -10.38
CA ARG A 60 -2.53 4.04 -11.48
C ARG A 60 -2.49 4.95 -12.72
N HIS A 61 -3.58 5.62 -13.03
CA HIS A 61 -3.68 6.53 -14.18
C HIS A 61 -3.43 7.99 -13.80
N ALA A 62 -2.86 8.24 -12.62
CA ALA A 62 -2.56 9.56 -12.10
C ALA A 62 -3.73 10.57 -12.36
N PRO A 63 -4.93 10.36 -11.81
CA PRO A 63 -6.03 11.29 -12.04
C PRO A 63 -5.69 12.68 -11.50
N PRO A 64 -6.12 13.77 -12.15
CA PRO A 64 -6.04 15.10 -11.57
C PRO A 64 -6.73 15.16 -10.22
N LEU A 65 -6.17 15.90 -9.23
CA LEU A 65 -6.74 15.97 -7.89
C LEU A 65 -8.20 16.43 -7.89
N LYS A 66 -8.57 17.38 -8.76
CA LYS A 66 -9.95 17.86 -8.89
C LYS A 66 -10.91 16.72 -9.19
N GLN A 67 -10.55 15.80 -10.10
CA GLN A 67 -11.38 14.64 -10.44
C GLN A 67 -11.55 13.73 -9.22
N LEU A 68 -10.47 13.38 -8.53
CA LEU A 68 -10.51 12.54 -7.32
C LEU A 68 -11.41 13.17 -6.24
N LEU A 69 -11.27 14.46 -5.99
CA LEU A 69 -12.08 15.17 -4.98
C LEU A 69 -13.57 15.16 -5.33
N VAL A 70 -13.91 15.41 -6.61
CA VAL A 70 -15.30 15.36 -7.09
C VAL A 70 -15.88 13.96 -6.86
N GLU A 71 -15.17 12.90 -7.24
CA GLU A 71 -15.63 11.51 -7.04
C GLU A 71 -15.83 11.16 -5.55
N LEU A 72 -14.91 11.60 -4.68
CA LEU A 72 -15.01 11.34 -3.25
C LEU A 72 -16.21 12.10 -2.64
N LEU A 73 -16.39 13.37 -3.00
CA LEU A 73 -17.49 14.19 -2.51
C LEU A 73 -18.86 13.71 -3.00
N GLN A 74 -18.98 13.30 -4.27
CA GLN A 74 -20.19 12.69 -4.80
C GLN A 74 -20.56 11.41 -4.06
N PHE A 75 -19.59 10.57 -3.75
CA PHE A 75 -19.82 9.36 -2.99
C PHE A 75 -20.28 9.67 -1.55
N LEU A 76 -19.61 10.59 -0.87
CA LEU A 76 -19.89 10.95 0.54
C LEU A 76 -21.19 11.75 0.73
N SER A 77 -21.62 12.53 -0.28
CA SER A 77 -22.87 13.29 -0.24
C SER A 77 -24.12 12.49 -0.62
N HIS A 78 -24.00 11.15 -0.83
CA HIS A 78 -25.11 10.30 -1.30
C HIS A 78 -25.82 10.83 -2.54
N GLN A 79 -25.09 11.48 -3.46
CA GLN A 79 -25.64 12.05 -4.70
C GLN A 79 -26.71 13.15 -4.47
N GLN A 80 -26.83 13.70 -3.27
CA GLN A 80 -27.64 14.90 -3.10
C GLN A 80 -27.09 15.98 -4.03
N SER A 81 -28.00 16.77 -4.63
CA SER A 81 -27.67 17.82 -5.60
C SER A 81 -26.86 18.96 -4.94
N PHE A 82 -25.63 18.64 -4.57
CA PHE A 82 -24.68 19.59 -4.03
C PHE A 82 -23.91 20.21 -5.18
N LYS A 83 -24.06 21.54 -5.35
CA LYS A 83 -23.23 22.26 -6.33
C LYS A 83 -21.78 22.24 -5.83
N LEU A 84 -20.98 21.37 -6.42
CA LEU A 84 -19.56 21.24 -6.07
C LEU A 84 -18.82 22.54 -6.43
N PRO A 85 -17.91 23.00 -5.57
CA PRO A 85 -17.01 24.10 -5.89
C PRO A 85 -16.17 23.80 -7.13
N GLU A 86 -15.80 24.83 -7.88
CA GLU A 86 -14.87 24.68 -9.02
C GLU A 86 -13.40 24.77 -8.58
N ASP A 87 -13.14 25.49 -7.51
CA ASP A 87 -11.81 25.70 -6.94
C ASP A 87 -11.33 24.48 -6.12
N ILE A 88 -10.06 24.09 -6.31
CA ILE A 88 -9.45 22.93 -5.65
C ILE A 88 -9.41 23.12 -4.13
N ASN A 89 -9.09 24.31 -3.63
CA ASN A 89 -9.03 24.56 -2.19
C ASN A 89 -10.41 24.43 -1.52
N ALA A 90 -11.45 24.91 -2.21
CA ALA A 90 -12.82 24.77 -1.75
C ALA A 90 -13.28 23.28 -1.78
N LEU A 91 -12.86 22.49 -2.78
CA LEU A 91 -13.12 21.06 -2.84
C LEU A 91 -12.41 20.32 -1.69
N ILE A 92 -11.13 20.64 -1.41
CA ILE A 92 -10.42 20.05 -0.26
C ILE A 92 -11.14 20.44 1.04
N SER A 93 -11.57 21.70 1.21
CA SER A 93 -12.31 22.13 2.41
C SER A 93 -13.62 21.37 2.58
N SER A 94 -14.33 21.11 1.49
CA SER A 94 -15.56 20.30 1.51
C SER A 94 -15.27 18.86 1.90
N LEU A 95 -14.18 18.26 1.40
CA LEU A 95 -13.77 16.92 1.80
C LEU A 95 -13.42 16.87 3.29
N ILE A 96 -12.63 17.82 3.81
CA ILE A 96 -12.28 17.86 5.24
C ILE A 96 -13.54 17.95 6.10
N LYS A 97 -14.54 18.76 5.70
CA LYS A 97 -15.82 18.81 6.39
C LYS A 97 -16.53 17.46 6.43
N CYS A 98 -16.59 16.73 5.32
CA CYS A 98 -17.12 15.36 5.30
C CYS A 98 -16.34 14.43 6.23
N LEU A 99 -15.00 14.54 6.29
CA LEU A 99 -14.16 13.74 7.18
C LEU A 99 -14.35 14.09 8.67
N GLN A 100 -14.85 15.29 9.00
CA GLN A 100 -15.24 15.69 10.35
C GLN A 100 -16.63 15.16 10.73
N GLU A 101 -17.57 15.15 9.79
CA GLU A 101 -18.95 14.71 9.99
C GLU A 101 -19.06 13.16 10.03
N HIS A 102 -18.24 12.47 9.24
CA HIS A 102 -18.24 11.03 9.10
C HIS A 102 -16.87 10.44 9.34
N ARG A 103 -16.80 9.30 10.02
CA ARG A 103 -15.55 8.56 10.17
C ARG A 103 -15.27 7.74 8.92
N CYS A 104 -14.36 8.23 8.07
CA CYS A 104 -14.02 7.63 6.78
C CYS A 104 -12.61 7.05 6.80
N LEU A 105 -12.42 5.89 6.14
CA LEU A 105 -11.13 5.36 5.74
C LEU A 105 -11.00 5.50 4.22
N ILE A 106 -10.17 6.44 3.77
CA ILE A 106 -9.87 6.63 2.35
C ILE A 106 -8.55 5.95 2.04
N ILE A 107 -8.55 5.03 1.08
CA ILE A 107 -7.38 4.29 0.64
C ILE A 107 -7.02 4.73 -0.77
N LEU A 108 -5.82 5.26 -0.94
CA LEU A 108 -5.25 5.68 -2.22
C LEU A 108 -4.11 4.71 -2.59
N ASP A 109 -4.37 3.84 -3.56
CA ASP A 109 -3.42 2.82 -4.01
C ASP A 109 -2.68 3.25 -5.29
N ASP A 110 -1.49 2.71 -5.52
CA ASP A 110 -0.58 3.06 -6.63
C ASP A 110 -0.21 4.56 -6.66
N ALA A 111 -0.03 5.17 -5.47
CA ALA A 111 0.18 6.61 -5.32
C ALA A 111 1.53 7.09 -5.87
N GLU A 112 2.51 6.22 -6.05
CA GLU A 112 3.77 6.55 -6.73
C GLU A 112 3.58 7.10 -8.14
N GLN A 113 2.44 6.84 -8.78
CA GLN A 113 2.13 7.39 -10.11
C GLN A 113 1.98 8.92 -10.11
N LEU A 114 1.87 9.54 -8.95
CA LEU A 114 1.87 10.99 -8.78
C LEU A 114 3.28 11.58 -8.69
N LEU A 115 4.30 10.73 -8.54
CA LEU A 115 5.69 11.13 -8.36
C LEU A 115 6.45 11.16 -9.68
N ASN A 116 7.47 12.01 -9.75
CA ASN A 116 8.30 12.18 -10.93
C ASN A 116 9.27 11.00 -11.08
N PRO A 117 9.12 10.15 -12.10
CA PRO A 117 10.02 9.01 -12.30
C PRO A 117 11.44 9.49 -12.65
N GLY A 118 12.44 8.96 -11.95
CA GLY A 118 13.86 9.24 -12.23
C GLY A 118 14.40 10.57 -11.69
N ALA A 119 13.61 11.36 -10.99
CA ALA A 119 14.07 12.52 -10.23
C ALA A 119 14.55 12.12 -8.83
N ILE A 120 15.02 13.11 -8.05
CA ILE A 120 15.24 12.91 -6.61
C ILE A 120 13.94 12.39 -6.00
N ALA A 121 14.02 11.30 -5.24
CA ALA A 121 12.90 10.55 -4.71
C ALA A 121 11.87 11.44 -3.98
N GLY A 122 10.57 11.16 -4.21
CA GLY A 122 9.47 11.73 -3.45
C GLY A 122 8.90 13.06 -3.94
N TYR A 123 9.37 13.60 -5.07
CA TYR A 123 8.82 14.83 -5.66
C TYR A 123 7.64 14.51 -6.61
N TYR A 124 6.61 15.36 -6.57
CA TYR A 124 5.46 15.26 -7.47
C TYR A 124 5.84 15.53 -8.92
N GLN A 125 5.15 14.89 -9.85
CA GLN A 125 5.13 15.32 -11.25
C GLN A 125 4.48 16.71 -11.37
N ALA A 126 4.80 17.43 -12.45
CA ALA A 126 4.14 18.69 -12.78
C ALA A 126 2.61 18.53 -12.81
N ASN A 127 1.89 19.45 -12.18
CA ASN A 127 0.44 19.47 -12.01
C ASN A 127 -0.14 18.47 -10.99
N TYR A 128 0.70 17.78 -10.17
CA TYR A 128 0.24 16.91 -9.08
C TYR A 128 0.61 17.45 -7.69
N GLU A 129 1.20 18.64 -7.59
CA GLU A 129 1.62 19.27 -6.34
C GLU A 129 0.43 19.52 -5.39
N ASP A 130 -0.77 19.71 -5.93
CA ASP A 130 -2.00 19.88 -5.17
C ASP A 130 -2.33 18.67 -4.28
N TYR A 131 -1.89 17.46 -4.66
CA TYR A 131 -1.98 16.30 -3.78
C TYR A 131 -1.20 16.51 -2.46
N GLY A 132 -0.07 17.20 -2.53
CA GLY A 132 0.70 17.60 -1.34
C GLY A 132 -0.10 18.50 -0.41
N GLN A 133 -0.93 19.38 -0.97
CA GLN A 133 -1.84 20.23 -0.19
C GLN A 133 -2.94 19.40 0.47
N LEU A 134 -3.57 18.47 -0.26
CA LEU A 134 -4.54 17.53 0.30
C LEU A 134 -3.96 16.75 1.47
N LEU A 135 -2.79 16.10 1.28
CA LEU A 135 -2.14 15.32 2.32
C LEU A 135 -1.81 16.16 3.56
N ARG A 136 -1.34 17.39 3.36
CA ARG A 136 -1.05 18.33 4.45
C ARG A 136 -2.31 18.67 5.24
N ARG A 137 -3.40 19.02 4.58
CA ARG A 137 -4.64 19.39 5.25
C ARG A 137 -5.26 18.21 5.99
N VAL A 138 -5.27 17.02 5.40
CA VAL A 138 -5.70 15.79 6.07
C VAL A 138 -4.85 15.51 7.31
N ALA A 139 -3.54 15.72 7.25
CA ALA A 139 -2.65 15.45 8.39
C ALA A 139 -2.76 16.49 9.51
N GLN A 140 -3.13 17.75 9.20
CA GLN A 140 -3.07 18.87 10.14
C GLN A 140 -4.42 19.30 10.69
N GLU A 141 -5.49 19.14 9.92
CA GLU A 141 -6.82 19.53 10.35
C GLU A 141 -7.46 18.43 11.20
N LYS A 142 -8.20 18.85 12.24
CA LYS A 142 -8.81 17.90 13.18
C LYS A 142 -10.03 17.23 12.55
N HIS A 143 -10.00 15.92 12.45
CA HIS A 143 -11.12 15.05 12.04
C HIS A 143 -10.96 13.64 12.64
N GLN A 144 -11.97 12.77 12.45
CA GLN A 144 -11.99 11.40 13.00
C GLN A 144 -11.70 10.32 11.96
N SER A 145 -11.32 10.72 10.76
CA SER A 145 -11.10 9.86 9.60
C SER A 145 -9.61 9.56 9.40
N ALA A 146 -9.30 8.59 8.55
CA ALA A 146 -7.93 8.27 8.17
C ALA A 146 -7.79 8.19 6.64
N LEU A 147 -6.67 8.68 6.12
CA LEU A 147 -6.21 8.46 4.75
C LEU A 147 -5.03 7.49 4.76
N LEU A 148 -5.18 6.38 4.05
CA LEU A 148 -4.15 5.37 3.86
C LEU A 148 -3.57 5.48 2.45
N LEU A 149 -2.29 5.83 2.37
CA LEU A 149 -1.55 5.94 1.12
C LEU A 149 -0.76 4.65 0.88
N ILE A 150 -0.87 4.07 -0.30
CA ILE A 150 -0.08 2.88 -0.70
C ILE A 150 0.83 3.30 -1.85
N SER A 151 2.15 3.14 -1.64
CA SER A 151 3.15 3.56 -2.61
C SER A 151 4.39 2.68 -2.54
N TRP A 152 5.13 2.57 -3.62
CA TRP A 152 6.46 1.96 -3.56
C TRP A 152 7.52 2.95 -3.09
N GLU A 153 7.29 4.24 -3.28
CA GLU A 153 8.20 5.33 -2.96
C GLU A 153 7.59 6.28 -1.91
N LYS A 154 8.44 6.81 -1.03
CA LYS A 154 8.02 7.76 0.00
C LYS A 154 7.97 9.18 -0.56
N PHE A 155 6.84 9.85 -0.38
CA PHE A 155 6.68 11.26 -0.72
C PHE A 155 7.50 12.14 0.23
N LEU A 156 8.19 13.14 -0.30
CA LEU A 156 8.88 14.15 0.52
C LEU A 156 7.89 14.86 1.48
N GLN A 157 6.69 15.15 1.00
CA GLN A 157 5.62 15.74 1.82
C GLN A 157 5.28 14.86 3.03
N LEU A 158 5.23 13.53 2.86
CA LEU A 158 4.95 12.59 3.95
C LEU A 158 6.06 12.61 4.99
N GLU A 159 7.31 12.64 4.57
CA GLU A 159 8.47 12.73 5.46
C GLU A 159 8.47 13.99 6.32
N LEU A 160 8.16 15.14 5.70
CA LEU A 160 8.03 16.42 6.40
C LEU A 160 6.86 16.43 7.40
N LEU A 161 5.77 15.75 7.08
CA LEU A 161 4.61 15.64 7.96
C LEU A 161 4.88 14.72 9.15
N GLU A 162 5.58 13.60 8.96
CA GLU A 162 5.98 12.70 10.05
C GLU A 162 6.88 13.39 11.09
N GLN A 163 7.76 14.30 10.65
CA GLN A 163 8.62 15.06 11.55
C GLN A 163 7.86 16.10 12.38
N LYS A 164 6.74 16.63 11.84
CA LYS A 164 6.00 17.75 12.44
C LYS A 164 4.74 17.33 13.19
N ASN A 165 4.16 16.21 12.87
CA ASN A 165 2.84 15.79 13.35
C ASN A 165 2.86 14.38 13.94
N ASN A 166 2.28 14.23 15.12
CA ASN A 166 2.11 12.93 15.76
C ASN A 166 0.92 12.11 15.19
N THR A 167 0.30 12.59 14.12
CA THR A 167 -0.86 11.97 13.46
C THR A 167 -0.53 11.39 12.10
N THR A 168 0.76 11.37 11.74
CA THR A 168 1.26 10.85 10.45
C THR A 168 2.31 9.79 10.70
N ALA A 169 2.23 8.66 9.99
CA ALA A 169 3.23 7.61 10.04
C ALA A 169 3.31 6.82 8.73
N SER A 170 4.48 6.25 8.45
CA SER A 170 4.66 5.28 7.37
C SER A 170 5.21 3.95 7.88
N LEU A 171 4.77 2.87 7.23
CA LEU A 171 5.23 1.51 7.42
C LEU A 171 5.87 1.01 6.14
N THR A 172 7.17 0.76 6.16
CA THR A 172 7.88 0.17 5.00
C THR A 172 7.89 -1.34 5.11
N LEU A 173 7.28 -2.02 4.13
CA LEU A 173 7.30 -3.47 4.02
C LEU A 173 8.61 -3.96 3.43
N LYS A 174 9.23 -4.89 4.12
CA LYS A 174 10.38 -5.68 3.64
C LYS A 174 9.90 -7.05 3.16
N GLY A 175 10.77 -7.88 2.62
CA GLY A 175 10.47 -9.27 2.30
C GLY A 175 9.87 -10.04 3.48
N LEU A 176 9.20 -11.13 3.17
CA LEU A 176 8.72 -12.05 4.21
C LEU A 176 9.91 -12.71 4.89
N PRO A 177 9.82 -12.98 6.21
CA PRO A 177 10.73 -13.90 6.90
C PRO A 177 10.72 -15.27 6.25
N THR A 178 11.82 -16.03 6.38
CA THR A 178 11.98 -17.35 5.77
C THR A 178 10.83 -18.29 6.09
N GLU A 179 10.42 -18.39 7.35
CA GLU A 179 9.31 -19.26 7.79
C GLU A 179 7.97 -18.94 7.10
N GLU A 180 7.70 -17.67 6.82
CA GLU A 180 6.45 -17.24 6.17
C GLU A 180 6.54 -17.34 4.64
N ALA A 181 7.73 -17.12 4.09
CA ALA A 181 8.00 -17.28 2.67
C ALA A 181 7.98 -18.75 2.24
N GLU A 182 8.46 -19.65 3.09
CA GLU A 182 8.43 -21.10 2.87
C GLU A 182 6.98 -21.60 2.71
N LYS A 183 6.04 -21.10 3.50
CA LYS A 183 4.61 -21.46 3.36
C LYS A 183 4.08 -21.20 1.95
N ILE A 184 4.50 -20.08 1.34
CA ILE A 184 4.12 -19.77 -0.06
C ILE A 184 4.64 -20.87 -1.00
N LEU A 185 5.88 -21.30 -0.82
CA LEU A 185 6.51 -22.29 -1.69
C LEU A 185 5.89 -23.67 -1.53
N VAL A 186 5.64 -24.07 -0.28
CA VAL A 186 4.99 -25.36 0.04
C VAL A 186 3.54 -25.38 -0.49
N ASP A 187 2.77 -24.30 -0.30
CA ASP A 187 1.39 -24.20 -0.80
C ASP A 187 1.32 -24.22 -2.33
N ASN A 188 2.40 -23.85 -3.01
CA ASN A 188 2.54 -23.99 -4.47
C ASN A 188 3.08 -25.39 -4.90
N GLY A 189 3.13 -26.38 -3.98
CA GLY A 189 3.51 -27.75 -4.30
C GLY A 189 5.01 -28.01 -4.41
N LEU A 190 5.86 -27.08 -3.96
CA LEU A 190 7.30 -27.26 -3.99
C LEU A 190 7.78 -28.10 -2.80
N PHE A 191 8.90 -28.80 -3.02
CA PHE A 191 9.63 -29.52 -1.99
C PHE A 191 11.14 -29.29 -2.08
N GLY A 192 11.80 -29.26 -0.92
CA GLY A 192 13.21 -28.99 -0.75
C GLY A 192 13.62 -29.11 0.71
N ASN A 193 14.91 -28.97 0.98
CA ASN A 193 15.46 -28.90 2.33
C ASN A 193 15.61 -27.43 2.80
N THR A 194 15.96 -27.24 4.06
CA THR A 194 16.07 -25.91 4.68
C THR A 194 17.05 -25.00 3.95
N GLU A 195 18.21 -25.50 3.54
CA GLU A 195 19.24 -24.72 2.84
C GLU A 195 18.77 -24.29 1.44
N GLU A 196 18.05 -25.17 0.73
CA GLU A 196 17.44 -24.86 -0.57
C GLU A 196 16.36 -23.78 -0.44
N TRP A 197 15.53 -23.84 0.61
CA TRP A 197 14.53 -22.81 0.91
C TRP A 197 15.19 -21.47 1.21
N GLU A 198 16.18 -21.43 2.09
CA GLU A 198 16.91 -20.20 2.43
C GLU A 198 17.57 -19.59 1.20
N THR A 199 18.20 -20.41 0.36
CA THR A 199 18.83 -19.97 -0.90
C THR A 199 17.80 -19.35 -1.84
N LEU A 200 16.66 -20.00 -2.06
CA LEU A 200 15.61 -19.53 -2.95
C LEU A 200 14.99 -18.23 -2.42
N ILE A 201 14.61 -18.20 -1.14
CA ILE A 201 13.95 -17.07 -0.50
C ILE A 201 14.89 -15.84 -0.48
N THR A 202 16.17 -16.04 -0.15
CA THR A 202 17.17 -14.97 -0.15
C THR A 202 17.36 -14.39 -1.55
N ARG A 203 17.45 -15.24 -2.58
CA ARG A 203 17.60 -14.84 -4.00
C ARG A 203 16.46 -13.92 -4.44
N TYR A 204 15.23 -14.21 -4.04
CA TYR A 204 14.04 -13.40 -4.33
C TYR A 204 13.69 -12.40 -3.23
N ARG A 205 14.60 -12.21 -2.25
CA ARG A 205 14.48 -11.25 -1.14
C ARG A 205 13.18 -11.37 -0.36
N GLY A 206 12.62 -12.56 -0.26
CA GLY A 206 11.33 -12.81 0.40
C GLY A 206 10.15 -12.08 -0.23
N ASN A 207 10.23 -11.66 -1.51
CA ASN A 207 9.14 -10.97 -2.19
C ASN A 207 8.03 -11.96 -2.57
N PRO A 208 6.80 -11.82 -2.02
CA PRO A 208 5.72 -12.80 -2.22
C PRO A 208 5.37 -13.04 -3.68
N LEU A 209 5.31 -11.97 -4.50
CA LEU A 209 4.99 -12.09 -5.92
C LEU A 209 6.08 -12.83 -6.68
N ALA A 210 7.35 -12.50 -6.43
CA ALA A 210 8.48 -13.16 -7.07
C ALA A 210 8.57 -14.64 -6.66
N LEU A 211 8.29 -14.94 -5.38
CA LEU A 211 8.24 -16.32 -4.88
C LEU A 211 7.11 -17.13 -5.53
N ASN A 212 5.92 -16.58 -5.67
CA ASN A 212 4.82 -17.24 -6.39
C ASN A 212 5.15 -17.48 -7.85
N LEU A 213 5.76 -16.50 -8.53
CA LEU A 213 6.13 -16.65 -9.96
C LEU A 213 7.20 -17.73 -10.14
N VAL A 214 8.25 -17.74 -9.30
CA VAL A 214 9.28 -18.78 -9.39
C VAL A 214 8.73 -20.14 -8.97
N ALA A 215 7.85 -20.20 -7.96
CA ALA A 215 7.21 -21.45 -7.56
C ALA A 215 6.43 -22.09 -8.70
N THR A 216 5.62 -21.31 -9.42
CA THR A 216 4.92 -21.79 -10.62
C THR A 216 5.89 -22.33 -11.68
N THR A 217 7.05 -21.70 -11.84
CA THR A 217 8.08 -22.17 -12.78
C THR A 217 8.71 -23.48 -12.33
N ILE A 218 9.04 -23.60 -11.03
CA ILE A 218 9.64 -24.80 -10.45
C ILE A 218 8.65 -25.98 -10.50
N ASP A 219 7.39 -25.75 -10.16
CA ASP A 219 6.37 -26.79 -10.27
C ASP A 219 6.25 -27.30 -11.71
N LYS A 220 6.09 -26.39 -12.66
CA LYS A 220 5.85 -26.74 -14.07
C LYS A 220 7.03 -27.44 -14.76
N TYR A 221 8.26 -27.01 -14.52
CA TYR A 221 9.43 -27.46 -15.29
C TYR A 221 10.37 -28.39 -14.50
N PHE A 222 10.25 -28.44 -13.18
CA PHE A 222 11.11 -29.23 -12.29
C PHE A 222 10.32 -30.17 -11.38
N ASN A 223 9.01 -30.34 -11.67
CA ASN A 223 8.11 -31.18 -10.89
C ASN A 223 8.17 -30.85 -9.39
N GLY A 224 8.19 -29.56 -9.03
CA GLY A 224 8.22 -29.09 -7.65
C GLY A 224 9.59 -29.16 -6.94
N SER A 225 10.64 -29.70 -7.58
CA SER A 225 11.95 -29.88 -6.94
C SER A 225 12.78 -28.60 -6.96
N VAL A 226 12.99 -27.99 -5.79
CA VAL A 226 13.84 -26.80 -5.62
C VAL A 226 15.30 -27.13 -5.92
N SER A 227 15.79 -28.33 -5.51
CA SER A 227 17.15 -28.80 -5.78
C SER A 227 17.47 -28.77 -7.28
N LYS A 228 16.60 -29.37 -8.11
CA LYS A 228 16.78 -29.38 -9.57
C LYS A 228 16.81 -27.97 -10.18
N PHE A 229 16.03 -27.08 -9.67
CA PHE A 229 16.01 -25.67 -10.14
C PHE A 229 17.30 -24.93 -9.75
N LEU A 230 17.78 -25.10 -8.52
CA LEU A 230 19.00 -24.46 -8.06
C LEU A 230 20.26 -24.99 -8.79
N SER A 231 20.33 -26.29 -9.04
CA SER A 231 21.48 -26.91 -9.73
C SER A 231 21.66 -26.43 -11.17
N LEU A 232 20.59 -26.04 -11.89
CA LEU A 232 20.71 -25.50 -13.24
C LEU A 232 21.41 -24.12 -13.29
N LYS A 233 21.33 -23.32 -12.23
CA LYS A 233 21.99 -22.00 -12.18
C LYS A 233 23.50 -22.09 -11.83
N GLU A 234 23.95 -23.18 -11.29
CA GLU A 234 25.40 -23.45 -11.11
C GLU A 234 26.10 -23.72 -12.44
N VAL A 235 25.34 -24.21 -13.44
CA VAL A 235 25.86 -24.47 -14.80
C VAL A 235 25.96 -23.18 -15.66
N PHE A 236 25.18 -22.10 -15.31
CA PHE A 236 25.21 -20.82 -16.00
C PHE A 236 25.42 -19.66 -15.01
N PRO A 237 26.65 -19.45 -14.50
CA PRO A 237 26.88 -18.51 -13.42
C PRO A 237 26.78 -17.03 -13.75
N ASN A 238 26.53 -16.61 -14.99
CA ASN A 238 26.33 -15.18 -15.36
C ASN A 238 25.60 -15.07 -16.71
N GLN A 239 24.33 -14.79 -16.67
CA GLN A 239 23.63 -14.00 -17.66
C GLN A 239 22.77 -12.94 -16.97
#